data_72cbe5c192ba7daaa4eee38faba8f8e5
#
_entry.id   72cbe5c192ba7daaa4eee38faba8f8e5
#
_cell.length_a   1.000
_cell.length_b   1.000
_cell.length_c   1.000
_cell.angle_alpha   90.00
_cell.angle_beta   90.00
_cell.angle_gamma   90.00
#
_symmetry.space_group_name_H-M   'P 1'
#
loop_
_entity.id
_entity.type
_entity.pdbx_description
1 polymer ?
#
loop_
_entity_poly.entity_id
_entity_poly.type
_entity_poly.pdbx_seq_one_letter_code
_entity_poly.pdbx_strand_id
1 'polypeptide(L)'
;MFRRICKPFVLLAGTLLLVAAAGTNPAASSESATALLQKAVNGDWRSPAHKARDQYRHPVETLQFFGLEPDMTVIELQPGGGWYTEILAPVLYAHGHLLEASGPKFADRIKADPAVFGHIGPIIPFDPPKQVRLGADNSADMVLTFRNAHDWLIDGPDTMAAVFKSAFDVLKPGGVFGIEEHRAKPFMTPEDSATALHRISEDYVIAVALKTGFRLAGVSEINANPKDPEDINVHRLPPDLVGPDDEHAKLRAIGESDRMTLKFVKP
;
A
#
# COMPACT_ATOMS: atom_id res chain seq x y z
N MET A 1 37.54 -94.38 -21.45
CA MET A 1 38.09 -93.02 -21.41
C MET A 1 36.92 -92.02 -21.54
N PHE A 2 36.20 -91.72 -20.42
CA PHE A 2 35.04 -90.86 -20.46
C PHE A 2 35.26 -89.71 -19.45
N ARG A 3 35.35 -88.47 -19.95
CA ARG A 3 35.42 -87.23 -19.19
C ARG A 3 34.00 -86.84 -18.78
N ARG A 4 33.75 -86.74 -17.49
CA ARG A 4 32.53 -86.14 -16.88
C ARG A 4 32.73 -84.64 -16.82
N ILE A 5 31.81 -83.91 -17.45
CA ILE A 5 31.73 -82.42 -17.37
C ILE A 5 30.78 -82.07 -16.23
N CYS A 6 31.31 -81.47 -15.17
CA CYS A 6 30.50 -80.84 -14.10
C CYS A 6 30.01 -79.48 -14.58
N LYS A 7 28.70 -79.21 -14.51
CA LYS A 7 28.10 -77.88 -14.68
C LYS A 7 28.03 -77.23 -13.33
N PRO A 8 28.38 -75.94 -13.22
CA PRO A 8 28.18 -75.18 -11.99
C PRO A 8 26.73 -74.67 -11.89
N PHE A 9 26.15 -74.84 -10.71
CA PHE A 9 24.87 -74.28 -10.31
C PHE A 9 25.11 -72.80 -9.98
N VAL A 10 24.41 -71.90 -10.68
CA VAL A 10 24.41 -70.44 -10.38
C VAL A 10 23.22 -70.15 -9.43
N LEU A 11 23.52 -69.82 -8.18
CA LEU A 11 22.52 -69.28 -7.23
C LEU A 11 22.26 -67.80 -7.60
N LEU A 12 21.03 -67.51 -8.01
CA LEU A 12 20.55 -66.14 -8.17
C LEU A 12 20.07 -65.62 -6.80
N ALA A 13 20.85 -64.75 -6.18
CA ALA A 13 20.43 -64.02 -4.99
C ALA A 13 19.57 -62.81 -5.43
N GLY A 14 18.25 -62.89 -5.19
CA GLY A 14 17.35 -61.80 -5.43
C GLY A 14 17.48 -60.70 -4.34
N THR A 15 18.01 -59.57 -4.73
CA THR A 15 18.05 -58.37 -3.85
C THR A 15 16.71 -57.68 -3.93
N LEU A 16 15.97 -57.70 -2.82
CA LEU A 16 14.71 -56.97 -2.65
C LEU A 16 15.07 -55.51 -2.39
N LEU A 17 14.86 -54.61 -3.37
CA LEU A 17 14.98 -53.16 -3.20
C LEU A 17 13.69 -52.65 -2.51
N LEU A 18 13.80 -52.28 -1.22
CA LEU A 18 12.78 -51.49 -0.56
C LEU A 18 12.86 -50.05 -1.08
N VAL A 19 11.92 -49.67 -1.95
CA VAL A 19 11.70 -48.26 -2.31
C VAL A 19 10.95 -47.59 -1.17
N ALA A 20 11.66 -46.86 -0.33
CA ALA A 20 11.05 -45.94 0.61
C ALA A 20 10.38 -44.81 -0.16
N ALA A 21 9.05 -44.78 -0.23
CA ALA A 21 8.30 -43.64 -0.71
C ALA A 21 8.50 -42.49 0.27
N ALA A 22 9.36 -41.53 -0.07
CA ALA A 22 9.45 -40.26 0.61
C ALA A 22 8.12 -39.54 0.38
N GLY A 23 7.27 -39.53 1.41
CA GLY A 23 6.07 -38.73 1.42
C GLY A 23 6.46 -37.25 1.30
N THR A 24 6.24 -36.68 0.12
CA THR A 24 6.28 -35.22 -0.04
C THR A 24 5.10 -34.66 0.73
N ASN A 25 5.37 -34.13 1.93
CA ASN A 25 4.42 -33.23 2.58
C ASN A 25 4.12 -32.12 1.55
N PRO A 26 2.85 -31.89 1.17
CA PRO A 26 2.53 -30.72 0.38
C PRO A 26 2.91 -29.51 1.25
N ALA A 27 3.90 -28.74 0.80
CA ALA A 27 4.16 -27.43 1.38
C ALA A 27 2.81 -26.69 1.38
N ALA A 28 2.36 -26.26 2.57
CA ALA A 28 1.16 -25.47 2.68
C ALA A 28 1.31 -24.31 1.71
N SER A 29 0.44 -24.25 0.69
CA SER A 29 0.48 -23.17 -0.29
C SER A 29 0.26 -21.87 0.48
N SER A 30 1.23 -20.96 0.44
CA SER A 30 1.05 -19.62 1.03
C SER A 30 -0.21 -18.99 0.43
N GLU A 31 -1.06 -18.44 1.30
CA GLU A 31 -2.27 -17.74 0.86
C GLU A 31 -1.86 -16.59 -0.09
N SER A 32 -2.53 -16.46 -1.23
CA SER A 32 -2.15 -15.43 -2.21
C SER A 32 -2.36 -14.02 -1.65
N ALA A 33 -1.56 -13.05 -2.09
CA ALA A 33 -1.73 -11.64 -1.71
C ALA A 33 -3.17 -11.15 -1.93
N THR A 34 -3.79 -11.54 -3.04
CA THR A 34 -5.21 -11.23 -3.34
C THR A 34 -6.17 -11.80 -2.28
N ALA A 35 -5.99 -13.05 -1.86
CA ALA A 35 -6.86 -13.67 -0.86
C ALA A 35 -6.70 -12.99 0.51
N LEU A 36 -5.46 -12.67 0.90
CA LEU A 36 -5.17 -11.91 2.12
C LEU A 36 -5.79 -10.51 2.10
N LEU A 37 -5.68 -9.79 0.97
CA LEU A 37 -6.31 -8.49 0.79
C LEU A 37 -7.84 -8.56 0.91
N GLN A 38 -8.49 -9.50 0.22
CA GLN A 38 -9.93 -9.70 0.32
C GLN A 38 -10.38 -10.02 1.74
N LYS A 39 -9.64 -10.87 2.45
CA LYS A 39 -9.89 -11.19 3.85
C LYS A 39 -9.74 -9.97 4.75
N ALA A 40 -8.70 -9.17 4.55
CA ALA A 40 -8.45 -7.95 5.33
C ALA A 40 -9.54 -6.90 5.10
N VAL A 41 -9.95 -6.66 3.85
CA VAL A 41 -11.03 -5.72 3.49
C VAL A 41 -12.37 -6.14 4.11
N ASN A 42 -12.66 -7.43 4.18
CA ASN A 42 -13.89 -7.96 4.80
C ASN A 42 -13.78 -8.15 6.32
N GLY A 43 -12.62 -7.88 6.93
CA GLY A 43 -12.36 -8.14 8.35
C GLY A 43 -13.36 -7.48 9.30
N ASP A 44 -13.78 -8.20 10.35
CA ASP A 44 -14.80 -7.72 11.30
C ASP A 44 -14.30 -6.58 12.20
N TRP A 45 -12.98 -6.35 12.25
CA TRP A 45 -12.36 -5.22 12.94
C TRP A 45 -12.59 -3.88 12.22
N ARG A 46 -12.93 -3.91 10.92
CA ARG A 46 -13.24 -2.71 10.16
C ARG A 46 -14.68 -2.25 10.42
N SER A 47 -14.83 -0.99 10.80
CA SER A 47 -16.16 -0.43 11.09
C SER A 47 -17.07 -0.42 9.84
N PRO A 48 -18.41 -0.48 10.01
CA PRO A 48 -19.33 -0.33 8.89
C PRO A 48 -19.11 0.98 8.10
N ALA A 49 -18.74 2.07 8.79
CA ALA A 49 -18.43 3.36 8.16
C ALA A 49 -17.17 3.28 7.28
N HIS A 50 -16.15 2.53 7.70
CA HIS A 50 -14.96 2.30 6.90
C HIS A 50 -15.25 1.42 5.68
N LYS A 51 -15.99 0.33 5.86
CA LYS A 51 -16.39 -0.58 4.77
C LYS A 51 -17.28 0.13 3.73
N ALA A 52 -18.16 1.03 4.14
CA ALA A 52 -19.00 1.81 3.23
C ALA A 52 -18.20 2.67 2.23
N ARG A 53 -16.95 2.98 2.56
CA ARG A 53 -16.03 3.76 1.71
C ARG A 53 -15.27 2.92 0.68
N ASP A 54 -15.30 1.59 0.79
CA ASP A 54 -14.56 0.68 -0.11
C ASP A 54 -15.00 0.87 -1.57
N GLN A 55 -16.28 1.18 -1.81
CA GLN A 55 -16.82 1.49 -3.14
C GLN A 55 -16.23 2.72 -3.83
N TYR A 56 -15.56 3.61 -3.05
CA TYR A 56 -14.89 4.80 -3.57
C TYR A 56 -13.37 4.68 -3.56
N ARG A 57 -12.83 3.70 -2.81
CA ARG A 57 -11.40 3.57 -2.55
C ARG A 57 -10.78 2.32 -3.11
N HIS A 58 -11.61 1.38 -3.57
CA HIS A 58 -11.22 0.14 -4.26
C HIS A 58 -9.94 -0.48 -3.66
N PRO A 59 -9.91 -0.80 -2.34
CA PRO A 59 -8.66 -1.07 -1.63
C PRO A 59 -7.91 -2.30 -2.18
N VAL A 60 -8.62 -3.34 -2.61
CA VAL A 60 -8.00 -4.53 -3.18
C VAL A 60 -7.28 -4.18 -4.47
N GLU A 61 -7.99 -3.54 -5.40
CA GLU A 61 -7.48 -3.16 -6.72
C GLU A 61 -6.35 -2.15 -6.61
N THR A 62 -6.47 -1.19 -5.69
CA THR A 62 -5.44 -0.15 -5.45
C THR A 62 -4.15 -0.77 -4.94
N LEU A 63 -4.21 -1.64 -3.92
CA LEU A 63 -3.02 -2.27 -3.35
C LEU A 63 -2.41 -3.30 -4.30
N GLN A 64 -3.22 -3.99 -5.10
CA GLN A 64 -2.73 -4.85 -6.19
C GLN A 64 -2.04 -4.06 -7.30
N PHE A 65 -2.59 -2.90 -7.69
CA PHE A 65 -1.94 -2.02 -8.66
C PHE A 65 -0.57 -1.56 -8.17
N PHE A 66 -0.42 -1.24 -6.89
CA PHE A 66 0.90 -0.94 -6.31
C PHE A 66 1.81 -2.17 -6.28
N GLY A 67 1.25 -3.37 -6.30
CA GLY A 67 2.01 -4.63 -6.26
C GLY A 67 2.38 -5.03 -4.83
N LEU A 68 1.46 -4.84 -3.88
CA LEU A 68 1.65 -5.26 -2.49
C LEU A 68 1.75 -6.79 -2.40
N GLU A 69 2.82 -7.26 -1.76
CA GLU A 69 3.04 -8.67 -1.42
C GLU A 69 3.16 -8.84 0.10
N PRO A 70 2.74 -9.99 0.67
CA PRO A 70 2.63 -10.17 2.10
C PRO A 70 3.96 -10.28 2.87
N ASP A 71 5.08 -10.39 2.18
CA ASP A 71 6.44 -10.48 2.74
C ASP A 71 7.24 -9.17 2.66
N MET A 72 6.61 -8.10 2.19
CA MET A 72 7.25 -6.79 2.02
C MET A 72 7.45 -6.05 3.34
N THR A 73 8.46 -5.19 3.37
CA THR A 73 8.58 -4.08 4.32
C THR A 73 7.92 -2.86 3.73
N VAL A 74 6.78 -2.45 4.30
CA VAL A 74 5.95 -1.33 3.84
C VAL A 74 5.99 -0.19 4.84
N ILE A 75 6.10 1.04 4.35
CA ILE A 75 5.95 2.26 5.16
C ILE A 75 4.71 3.00 4.67
N GLU A 76 3.71 3.20 5.55
CA GLU A 76 2.56 4.07 5.28
C GLU A 76 2.85 5.46 5.84
N LEU A 77 2.71 6.50 5.01
CA LEU A 77 2.93 7.89 5.40
C LEU A 77 1.63 8.53 5.87
N GLN A 78 1.64 9.10 7.07
CA GLN A 78 0.52 9.84 7.66
C GLN A 78 -0.82 9.11 7.53
N PRO A 79 -0.99 7.95 8.18
CA PRO A 79 -2.15 7.06 8.04
C PRO A 79 -3.48 7.69 8.45
N GLY A 80 -3.47 8.90 9.03
CA GLY A 80 -4.65 9.58 9.53
C GLY A 80 -5.38 8.77 10.60
N GLY A 81 -6.62 8.35 10.33
CA GLY A 81 -7.38 7.46 11.19
C GLY A 81 -7.05 5.97 11.04
N GLY A 82 -6.11 5.59 10.17
CA GLY A 82 -5.69 4.20 9.96
C GLY A 82 -6.59 3.39 9.02
N TRP A 83 -7.26 4.04 8.07
CA TRP A 83 -8.18 3.34 7.17
C TRP A 83 -7.49 2.28 6.30
N TYR A 84 -6.34 2.61 5.68
CA TYR A 84 -5.52 1.64 4.95
C TYR A 84 -4.71 0.76 5.90
N THR A 85 -4.27 1.28 7.04
CA THR A 85 -3.57 0.52 8.08
C THR A 85 -4.38 -0.70 8.55
N GLU A 86 -5.72 -0.58 8.68
CA GLU A 86 -6.64 -1.69 9.02
C GLU A 86 -6.61 -2.83 7.99
N ILE A 87 -6.13 -2.58 6.78
CA ILE A 87 -5.98 -3.56 5.70
C ILE A 87 -4.53 -4.03 5.60
N LEU A 88 -3.57 -3.10 5.65
CA LEU A 88 -2.15 -3.41 5.50
C LEU A 88 -1.62 -4.25 6.66
N ALA A 89 -2.01 -3.93 7.91
CA ALA A 89 -1.50 -4.61 9.09
C ALA A 89 -1.78 -6.13 9.07
N PRO A 90 -3.01 -6.63 8.84
CA PRO A 90 -3.26 -8.06 8.79
C PRO A 90 -2.66 -8.76 7.56
N VAL A 91 -2.50 -8.06 6.41
CA VAL A 91 -1.88 -8.63 5.21
C VAL A 91 -0.40 -8.90 5.43
N LEU A 92 0.30 -7.98 6.10
CA LEU A 92 1.74 -8.06 6.35
C LEU A 92 2.10 -8.83 7.62
N TYR A 93 1.10 -9.22 8.42
CA TYR A 93 1.26 -9.79 9.75
C TYR A 93 2.20 -11.00 9.83
N ALA A 94 2.07 -11.94 8.91
CA ALA A 94 2.74 -13.24 9.03
C ALA A 94 4.18 -13.23 8.52
N HIS A 95 4.48 -12.43 7.50
CA HIS A 95 5.74 -12.53 6.75
C HIS A 95 6.37 -11.18 6.44
N GLY A 96 5.61 -10.10 6.50
CA GLY A 96 6.07 -8.74 6.19
C GLY A 96 6.26 -7.87 7.42
N HIS A 97 6.50 -6.59 7.16
CA HIS A 97 6.63 -5.56 8.19
C HIS A 97 5.87 -4.31 7.76
N LEU A 98 4.95 -3.84 8.60
CA LEU A 98 4.32 -2.53 8.44
C LEU A 98 4.96 -1.54 9.41
N LEU A 99 5.41 -0.41 8.90
CA LEU A 99 5.92 0.73 9.63
C LEU A 99 5.03 1.95 9.33
N GLU A 100 4.67 2.69 10.38
CA GLU A 100 3.86 3.89 10.25
C GLU A 100 4.72 5.13 10.45
N ALA A 101 4.80 5.98 9.43
CA ALA A 101 5.44 7.27 9.53
C ALA A 101 4.40 8.32 9.92
N SER A 102 4.37 8.72 11.21
CA SER A 102 3.29 9.53 11.75
C SER A 102 3.70 10.33 12.98
N GLY A 103 2.83 11.23 13.39
CA GLY A 103 2.91 11.92 14.68
C GLY A 103 2.51 11.00 15.86
N PRO A 104 2.74 11.47 17.10
CA PRO A 104 2.53 10.67 18.31
C PRO A 104 1.08 10.24 18.55
N LYS A 105 0.09 10.95 18.01
CA LYS A 105 -1.33 10.62 18.17
C LYS A 105 -1.69 9.24 17.57
N PHE A 106 -0.99 8.81 16.55
CA PHE A 106 -1.26 7.50 15.93
C PHE A 106 -0.82 6.34 16.83
N ALA A 107 0.17 6.55 17.72
CA ALA A 107 0.55 5.58 18.74
C ALA A 107 -0.61 5.20 19.67
N ASP A 108 -1.49 6.15 19.96
CA ASP A 108 -2.66 5.91 20.81
C ASP A 108 -3.72 5.08 20.07
N ARG A 109 -3.85 5.26 18.74
CA ARG A 109 -4.71 4.41 17.89
C ARG A 109 -4.24 2.95 17.89
N ILE A 110 -2.94 2.71 17.76
CA ILE A 110 -2.36 1.35 17.82
C ILE A 110 -2.66 0.69 19.16
N LYS A 111 -2.48 1.40 20.26
CA LYS A 111 -2.74 0.88 21.62
C LYS A 111 -4.22 0.58 21.87
N ALA A 112 -5.12 1.32 21.24
CA ALA A 112 -6.56 1.15 21.41
C ALA A 112 -7.09 -0.16 20.82
N ASP A 113 -6.42 -0.71 19.78
CA ASP A 113 -6.81 -1.97 19.15
C ASP A 113 -5.59 -2.84 18.84
N PRO A 114 -4.97 -3.43 19.86
CA PRO A 114 -3.77 -4.24 19.70
C PRO A 114 -4.01 -5.55 18.93
N ALA A 115 -5.26 -6.00 18.81
CA ALA A 115 -5.58 -7.21 18.06
C ALA A 115 -5.38 -6.99 16.54
N VAL A 116 -5.62 -5.78 16.07
CA VAL A 116 -5.44 -5.40 14.64
C VAL A 116 -4.06 -4.81 14.40
N PHE A 117 -3.60 -3.93 15.30
CA PHE A 117 -2.42 -3.11 15.08
C PHE A 117 -1.17 -3.53 15.90
N GLY A 118 -1.29 -4.54 16.78
CA GLY A 118 -0.22 -4.91 17.71
C GLY A 118 1.06 -5.45 17.07
N HIS A 119 1.05 -5.72 15.77
CA HIS A 119 2.19 -6.18 14.98
C HIS A 119 2.81 -5.12 14.09
N ILE A 120 2.29 -3.89 14.13
CA ILE A 120 2.91 -2.75 13.47
C ILE A 120 4.25 -2.49 14.17
N GLY A 121 5.28 -2.26 13.39
CA GLY A 121 6.61 -1.89 13.88
C GLY A 121 6.60 -0.55 14.64
N PRO A 122 7.73 -0.12 15.16
CA PRO A 122 7.83 1.18 15.82
C PRO A 122 7.42 2.30 14.86
N ILE A 123 6.65 3.28 15.41
CA ILE A 123 6.26 4.47 14.65
C ILE A 123 7.51 5.26 14.32
N ILE A 124 7.66 5.59 13.05
CA ILE A 124 8.68 6.52 12.56
C ILE A 124 8.14 7.93 12.84
N PRO A 125 8.83 8.74 13.66
CA PRO A 125 8.43 10.12 13.87
C PRO A 125 8.47 10.89 12.54
N PHE A 126 7.31 11.44 12.14
CA PHE A 126 7.15 12.11 10.85
C PHE A 126 6.29 13.36 11.02
N ASP A 127 6.89 14.53 10.79
CA ASP A 127 6.30 15.87 10.98
C ASP A 127 6.90 16.84 9.95
N PRO A 128 6.53 16.71 8.64
CA PRO A 128 6.99 17.65 7.62
C PRO A 128 6.65 19.10 7.97
N PRO A 129 7.51 20.08 7.69
CA PRO A 129 8.85 19.96 7.08
C PRO A 129 9.98 19.61 8.08
N LYS A 130 9.70 19.52 9.40
CA LYS A 130 10.72 19.42 10.45
C LYS A 130 11.37 18.04 10.51
N GLN A 131 10.60 17.00 10.25
CA GLN A 131 11.06 15.62 10.37
C GLN A 131 10.45 14.76 9.26
N VAL A 132 11.26 14.44 8.25
CA VAL A 132 10.82 13.70 7.06
C VAL A 132 11.58 12.38 6.84
N ARG A 133 12.65 12.10 7.63
CA ARG A 133 13.44 10.88 7.44
C ARG A 133 12.66 9.63 7.81
N LEU A 134 12.58 8.67 6.88
CA LEU A 134 11.78 7.46 7.03
C LEU A 134 12.56 6.23 7.52
N GLY A 135 13.88 6.31 7.60
CA GLY A 135 14.69 5.18 8.06
C GLY A 135 16.06 5.10 7.41
N ALA A 136 16.66 3.92 7.43
CA ALA A 136 17.90 3.64 6.72
C ALA A 136 17.66 3.58 5.21
N ASP A 137 18.65 4.00 4.42
CA ASP A 137 18.56 3.93 2.97
C ASP A 137 18.41 2.49 2.49
N ASN A 138 17.60 2.26 1.46
CA ASN A 138 17.34 0.96 0.85
C ASN A 138 16.82 -0.12 1.82
N SER A 139 15.98 0.27 2.78
CA SER A 139 15.42 -0.64 3.79
C SER A 139 13.96 -1.05 3.57
N ALA A 140 13.20 -0.33 2.76
CA ALA A 140 11.79 -0.62 2.48
C ALA A 140 11.57 -1.13 1.05
N ASP A 141 10.61 -2.02 0.87
CA ASP A 141 10.15 -2.51 -0.43
C ASP A 141 9.09 -1.58 -1.03
N MET A 142 8.28 -0.97 -0.18
CA MET A 142 7.18 -0.11 -0.59
C MET A 142 6.98 1.05 0.38
N VAL A 143 6.70 2.24 -0.17
CA VAL A 143 6.21 3.41 0.58
C VAL A 143 4.85 3.76 0.00
N LEU A 144 3.86 3.96 0.86
CA LEU A 144 2.48 4.29 0.47
C LEU A 144 2.04 5.60 1.10
N THR A 145 1.28 6.37 0.35
CA THR A 145 0.61 7.57 0.87
C THR A 145 -0.77 7.72 0.26
N PHE A 146 -1.72 8.13 1.08
CA PHE A 146 -3.12 8.25 0.69
C PHE A 146 -3.66 9.61 1.11
N ARG A 147 -3.75 10.54 0.14
CA ARG A 147 -4.34 11.88 0.31
C ARG A 147 -3.58 12.80 1.28
N ASN A 148 -2.26 12.82 1.16
CA ASN A 148 -1.39 13.66 1.99
C ASN A 148 -0.49 14.59 1.17
N ALA A 149 -0.32 14.34 -0.15
CA ALA A 149 0.66 15.10 -0.94
C ALA A 149 0.28 16.57 -1.08
N HIS A 150 -1.01 16.89 -1.10
CA HIS A 150 -1.49 18.26 -1.09
C HIS A 150 -1.14 19.00 0.21
N ASP A 151 -1.19 18.32 1.38
CA ASP A 151 -0.81 18.92 2.66
C ASP A 151 0.68 19.29 2.69
N TRP A 152 1.55 18.42 2.15
CA TRP A 152 2.98 18.73 2.04
C TRP A 152 3.24 19.91 1.10
N LEU A 153 2.41 20.08 0.07
CA LEU A 153 2.51 21.23 -0.83
C LEU A 153 1.99 22.52 -0.17
N ILE A 154 0.97 22.44 0.70
CA ILE A 154 0.50 23.58 1.53
C ILE A 154 1.66 24.09 2.43
N ASP A 155 2.46 23.16 2.97
CA ASP A 155 3.66 23.49 3.73
C ASP A 155 4.83 23.99 2.85
N GLY A 156 4.66 23.97 1.53
CA GLY A 156 5.57 24.47 0.53
C GLY A 156 6.17 23.40 -0.39
N PRO A 157 6.57 23.78 -1.61
CA PRO A 157 7.11 22.85 -2.60
C PRO A 157 8.40 22.15 -2.15
N ASP A 158 9.21 22.80 -1.33
CA ASP A 158 10.42 22.20 -0.75
C ASP A 158 10.06 21.10 0.28
N THR A 159 8.97 21.26 1.01
CA THR A 159 8.47 20.23 1.94
C THR A 159 8.05 18.98 1.18
N MET A 160 7.24 19.13 0.14
CA MET A 160 6.85 18.01 -0.70
C MET A 160 8.06 17.32 -1.34
N ALA A 161 9.01 18.09 -1.89
CA ALA A 161 10.25 17.56 -2.47
C ALA A 161 11.09 16.78 -1.43
N ALA A 162 11.17 17.27 -0.19
CA ALA A 162 11.90 16.60 0.89
C ALA A 162 11.24 15.27 1.29
N VAL A 163 9.91 15.20 1.35
CA VAL A 163 9.16 13.95 1.60
C VAL A 163 9.41 12.94 0.48
N PHE A 164 9.31 13.36 -0.79
CA PHE A 164 9.57 12.50 -1.94
C PHE A 164 11.01 11.98 -1.94
N LYS A 165 11.98 12.86 -1.60
CA LYS A 165 13.38 12.45 -1.46
C LYS A 165 13.57 11.41 -0.35
N SER A 166 12.91 11.57 0.78
CA SER A 166 12.99 10.61 1.88
C SER A 166 12.37 9.26 1.50
N ALA A 167 11.23 9.26 0.77
CA ALA A 167 10.65 8.05 0.21
C ALA A 167 11.60 7.37 -0.78
N PHE A 168 12.28 8.15 -1.63
CA PHE A 168 13.28 7.63 -2.57
C PHE A 168 14.46 6.99 -1.83
N ASP A 169 14.99 7.66 -0.80
CA ASP A 169 16.17 7.17 -0.07
C ASP A 169 15.89 5.86 0.66
N VAL A 170 14.75 5.75 1.35
CA VAL A 170 14.41 4.57 2.13
C VAL A 170 14.08 3.35 1.26
N LEU A 171 13.57 3.55 0.05
CA LEU A 171 13.22 2.45 -0.85
C LEU A 171 14.46 1.72 -1.38
N LYS A 172 14.39 0.41 -1.47
CA LYS A 172 15.35 -0.44 -2.20
C LYS A 172 15.31 -0.13 -3.70
N PRO A 173 16.38 -0.39 -4.47
CA PRO A 173 16.28 -0.44 -5.93
C PRO A 173 15.14 -1.40 -6.35
N GLY A 174 14.27 -0.97 -7.28
CA GLY A 174 13.05 -1.69 -7.64
C GLY A 174 11.86 -1.47 -6.70
N GLY A 175 12.07 -0.83 -5.54
CA GLY A 175 11.01 -0.53 -4.58
C GLY A 175 9.98 0.48 -5.12
N VAL A 176 8.77 0.40 -4.60
CA VAL A 176 7.59 1.12 -5.10
C VAL A 176 7.23 2.29 -4.18
N PHE A 177 6.99 3.46 -4.77
CA PHE A 177 6.28 4.56 -4.14
C PHE A 177 4.87 4.64 -4.73
N GLY A 178 3.85 4.27 -3.95
CA GLY A 178 2.43 4.31 -4.32
C GLY A 178 1.76 5.55 -3.76
N ILE A 179 1.10 6.30 -4.62
CA ILE A 179 0.39 7.54 -4.27
C ILE A 179 -1.06 7.44 -4.74
N GLU A 180 -2.01 7.61 -3.81
CA GLU A 180 -3.40 7.94 -4.10
C GLU A 180 -3.65 9.36 -3.59
N GLU A 181 -4.13 10.28 -4.47
CA GLU A 181 -4.25 11.69 -4.10
C GLU A 181 -5.44 12.36 -4.78
N HIS A 182 -6.03 13.37 -4.11
CA HIS A 182 -7.11 14.20 -4.65
C HIS A 182 -6.66 14.94 -5.89
N ARG A 183 -7.27 14.61 -7.03
CA ARG A 183 -6.92 15.18 -8.33
C ARG A 183 -7.50 16.60 -8.46
N ALA A 184 -6.71 17.49 -9.04
CA ALA A 184 -7.11 18.83 -9.45
C ALA A 184 -7.01 19.00 -10.94
N LYS A 185 -7.94 19.73 -11.55
CA LYS A 185 -7.80 20.29 -12.89
C LYS A 185 -6.82 21.48 -12.87
N PRO A 186 -6.14 21.76 -14.00
CA PRO A 186 -5.13 22.80 -14.06
C PRO A 186 -5.72 24.22 -14.25
N PHE A 187 -6.70 24.61 -13.40
CA PHE A 187 -7.21 25.99 -13.46
C PHE A 187 -6.53 26.94 -12.49
N MET A 188 -5.76 26.42 -11.55
CA MET A 188 -5.05 27.15 -10.51
C MET A 188 -3.60 26.71 -10.49
N THR A 189 -2.73 27.47 -9.84
CA THR A 189 -1.40 26.95 -9.51
C THR A 189 -1.55 25.72 -8.59
N PRO A 190 -0.59 24.79 -8.59
CA PRO A 190 -0.64 23.64 -7.67
C PRO A 190 -0.76 24.05 -6.21
N GLU A 191 -0.04 25.10 -5.79
CA GLU A 191 -0.04 25.62 -4.42
C GLU A 191 -1.39 26.25 -4.05
N ASP A 192 -2.00 27.04 -4.96
CA ASP A 192 -3.33 27.61 -4.73
C ASP A 192 -4.40 26.52 -4.66
N SER A 193 -4.31 25.51 -5.53
CA SER A 193 -5.23 24.37 -5.54
C SER A 193 -5.10 23.55 -4.26
N ALA A 194 -3.90 23.27 -3.80
CA ALA A 194 -3.66 22.56 -2.55
C ALA A 194 -4.26 23.34 -1.37
N THR A 195 -4.02 24.64 -1.29
CA THR A 195 -4.49 25.49 -0.18
C THR A 195 -6.00 25.68 -0.19
N ALA A 196 -6.62 25.93 -1.35
CA ALA A 196 -8.04 26.26 -1.45
C ALA A 196 -8.94 25.03 -1.49
N LEU A 197 -8.50 23.96 -2.19
CA LEU A 197 -9.33 22.83 -2.53
C LEU A 197 -8.86 21.51 -1.89
N HIS A 198 -7.67 21.47 -1.29
CA HIS A 198 -6.98 20.25 -0.84
C HIS A 198 -6.81 19.24 -1.98
N ARG A 199 -6.38 19.75 -3.15
CA ARG A 199 -6.18 18.98 -4.38
C ARG A 199 -4.87 19.36 -5.03
N ILE A 200 -4.32 18.44 -5.82
CA ILE A 200 -3.09 18.66 -6.57
C ILE A 200 -3.24 18.07 -7.98
N SER A 201 -2.65 18.72 -8.99
CA SER A 201 -2.68 18.19 -10.35
C SER A 201 -1.76 16.96 -10.50
N GLU A 202 -2.19 16.00 -11.30
CA GLU A 202 -1.47 14.74 -11.52
C GLU A 202 -0.10 14.96 -12.14
N ASP A 203 0.00 15.86 -13.12
CA ASP A 203 1.24 16.21 -13.80
C ASP A 203 2.26 16.84 -12.85
N TYR A 204 1.82 17.62 -11.86
CA TYR A 204 2.72 18.17 -10.85
C TYR A 204 3.30 17.08 -9.93
N VAL A 205 2.47 16.17 -9.44
CA VAL A 205 2.94 15.02 -8.63
C VAL A 205 3.96 14.19 -9.42
N ILE A 206 3.65 13.91 -10.69
CA ILE A 206 4.56 13.18 -11.58
C ILE A 206 5.87 13.94 -11.75
N ALA A 207 5.82 15.25 -12.00
CA ALA A 207 7.03 16.08 -12.19
C ALA A 207 7.94 16.07 -10.95
N VAL A 208 7.37 16.20 -9.74
CA VAL A 208 8.13 16.14 -8.49
C VAL A 208 8.78 14.76 -8.32
N ALA A 209 8.05 13.67 -8.57
CA ALA A 209 8.58 12.32 -8.48
C ALA A 209 9.74 12.08 -9.47
N LEU A 210 9.57 12.47 -10.72
CA LEU A 210 10.62 12.34 -11.74
C LEU A 210 11.86 13.17 -11.39
N LYS A 211 11.66 14.40 -10.90
CA LYS A 211 12.77 15.26 -10.43
C LYS A 211 13.53 14.64 -9.26
N THR A 212 12.85 13.90 -8.40
CA THR A 212 13.46 13.18 -7.28
C THR A 212 14.32 12.00 -7.73
N GLY A 213 14.07 11.44 -8.92
CA GLY A 213 14.79 10.30 -9.50
C GLY A 213 13.93 9.04 -9.70
N PHE A 214 12.67 9.07 -9.34
CA PHE A 214 11.74 7.99 -9.61
C PHE A 214 11.47 7.81 -11.11
N ARG A 215 11.04 6.61 -11.50
CA ARG A 215 10.40 6.36 -12.80
C ARG A 215 8.91 6.16 -12.59
N LEU A 216 8.07 6.77 -13.42
CA LEU A 216 6.65 6.45 -13.48
C LEU A 216 6.48 5.01 -14.02
N ALA A 217 5.87 4.16 -13.25
CA ALA A 217 5.63 2.75 -13.58
C ALA A 217 4.16 2.46 -13.95
N GLY A 218 3.24 3.33 -13.54
CA GLY A 218 1.83 3.21 -13.91
C GLY A 218 0.98 4.37 -13.41
N VAL A 219 -0.11 4.61 -14.13
CA VAL A 219 -1.21 5.51 -13.76
C VAL A 219 -2.49 4.67 -13.81
N SER A 220 -3.39 4.87 -12.86
CA SER A 220 -4.65 4.13 -12.82
C SER A 220 -5.82 5.03 -12.46
N GLU A 221 -6.94 4.79 -13.13
CA GLU A 221 -8.23 5.43 -12.87
C GLU A 221 -9.10 4.64 -11.88
N ILE A 222 -8.51 3.70 -11.13
CA ILE A 222 -9.25 2.87 -10.15
C ILE A 222 -10.04 3.72 -9.17
N ASN A 223 -9.48 4.84 -8.71
CA ASN A 223 -10.07 5.75 -7.73
C ASN A 223 -10.65 7.03 -8.35
N ALA A 224 -10.84 7.05 -9.66
CA ALA A 224 -11.45 8.18 -10.35
C ALA A 224 -12.94 8.28 -10.04
N ASN A 225 -13.43 9.52 -9.90
CA ASN A 225 -14.84 9.82 -9.76
C ASN A 225 -15.29 10.86 -10.78
N PRO A 226 -15.83 10.46 -11.93
CA PRO A 226 -16.23 11.39 -12.99
C PRO A 226 -17.40 12.33 -12.61
N LYS A 227 -18.03 12.13 -11.45
CA LYS A 227 -19.08 13.01 -10.93
C LYS A 227 -18.50 14.21 -10.18
N ASP A 228 -17.24 14.11 -9.74
CA ASP A 228 -16.56 15.19 -9.04
C ASP A 228 -16.06 16.22 -10.06
N PRO A 229 -16.51 17.49 -9.99
CA PRO A 229 -16.07 18.52 -10.91
C PRO A 229 -14.62 19.01 -10.66
N GLU A 230 -13.99 18.55 -9.55
CA GLU A 230 -12.65 18.87 -9.09
C GLU A 230 -12.40 20.37 -8.75
N ASP A 231 -13.46 21.16 -8.65
CA ASP A 231 -13.45 22.57 -8.24
C ASP A 231 -14.06 22.79 -6.86
N ILE A 232 -14.44 21.71 -6.17
CA ILE A 232 -14.99 21.69 -4.83
C ILE A 232 -13.88 21.32 -3.85
N ASN A 233 -13.76 22.05 -2.73
CA ASN A 233 -12.90 21.65 -1.61
C ASN A 233 -13.29 20.24 -1.13
N VAL A 234 -12.34 19.34 -0.99
CA VAL A 234 -12.58 17.92 -0.71
C VAL A 234 -13.36 17.69 0.59
N HIS A 235 -13.20 18.56 1.60
CA HIS A 235 -13.91 18.45 2.87
C HIS A 235 -15.40 18.78 2.75
N ARG A 236 -15.85 19.40 1.67
CA ARG A 236 -17.28 19.56 1.38
C ARG A 236 -17.91 18.29 0.82
N LEU A 237 -17.11 17.37 0.29
CA LEU A 237 -17.57 16.07 -0.19
C LEU A 237 -17.67 15.04 0.95
N PRO A 238 -18.39 13.91 0.76
CA PRO A 238 -18.35 12.82 1.72
C PRO A 238 -16.92 12.32 2.01
N PRO A 239 -16.65 11.92 3.26
CA PRO A 239 -17.58 11.77 4.37
C PRO A 239 -17.80 13.05 5.18
N ASP A 240 -16.97 14.10 5.00
CA ASP A 240 -16.89 15.23 5.91
C ASP A 240 -18.10 16.15 5.79
N LEU A 241 -18.55 16.42 4.56
CA LEU A 241 -19.71 17.25 4.25
C LEU A 241 -19.67 18.61 4.98
N VAL A 242 -18.48 19.24 5.02
CA VAL A 242 -18.32 20.55 5.63
C VAL A 242 -19.10 21.60 4.84
N GLY A 243 -20.00 22.33 5.50
CA GLY A 243 -20.81 23.38 4.88
C GLY A 243 -22.28 23.31 5.24
N PRO A 244 -23.14 24.08 4.53
CA PRO A 244 -24.57 24.15 4.80
C PRO A 244 -25.30 22.83 4.53
N ASP A 245 -26.24 22.45 5.42
CA ASP A 245 -26.97 21.18 5.33
C ASP A 245 -27.83 21.04 4.06
N ASP A 246 -28.31 22.14 3.51
CA ASP A 246 -29.14 22.16 2.28
C ASP A 246 -28.33 21.76 1.02
N GLU A 247 -27.01 21.86 1.06
CA GLU A 247 -26.13 21.38 -0.01
C GLU A 247 -25.77 19.89 0.11
N HIS A 248 -25.90 19.28 1.29
CA HIS A 248 -25.40 17.92 1.56
C HIS A 248 -26.01 16.86 0.65
N ALA A 249 -27.29 16.99 0.27
CA ALA A 249 -27.93 16.05 -0.66
C ALA A 249 -27.25 16.02 -2.03
N LYS A 250 -26.90 17.20 -2.56
CA LYS A 250 -26.17 17.35 -3.83
C LYS A 250 -24.75 16.80 -3.71
N LEU A 251 -24.05 17.12 -2.62
CA LEU A 251 -22.67 16.68 -2.38
C LEU A 251 -22.58 15.16 -2.18
N ARG A 252 -23.55 14.55 -1.47
CA ARG A 252 -23.65 13.07 -1.36
C ARG A 252 -23.89 12.39 -2.70
N ALA A 253 -24.59 13.02 -3.63
CA ALA A 253 -24.82 12.45 -4.96
C ALA A 253 -23.53 12.40 -5.81
N ILE A 254 -22.55 13.26 -5.51
CA ILE A 254 -21.22 13.21 -6.12
C ILE A 254 -20.45 12.01 -5.57
N GLY A 255 -20.49 11.79 -4.26
CA GLY A 255 -19.65 10.80 -3.57
C GLY A 255 -18.32 11.38 -3.07
N GLU A 256 -17.32 10.51 -2.81
CA GLU A 256 -15.97 10.99 -2.46
C GLU A 256 -15.30 11.66 -3.68
N SER A 257 -14.27 12.45 -3.42
CA SER A 257 -13.53 13.17 -4.45
C SER A 257 -12.92 12.27 -5.52
N ASP A 258 -12.70 12.83 -6.71
CA ASP A 258 -11.87 12.22 -7.73
C ASP A 258 -10.41 12.11 -7.28
N ARG A 259 -9.76 10.96 -7.58
CA ARG A 259 -8.40 10.69 -7.13
C ARG A 259 -7.56 10.01 -8.20
N MET A 260 -6.36 10.55 -8.38
CA MET A 260 -5.30 9.88 -9.13
C MET A 260 -4.75 8.70 -8.33
N THR A 261 -4.25 7.69 -9.01
CA THR A 261 -3.53 6.56 -8.43
C THR A 261 -2.25 6.32 -9.23
N LEU A 262 -1.10 6.64 -8.62
CA LEU A 262 0.19 6.70 -9.29
C LEU A 262 1.16 5.71 -8.69
N LYS A 263 1.83 4.93 -9.54
CA LYS A 263 2.89 3.99 -9.15
C LYS A 263 4.23 4.46 -9.69
N PHE A 264 5.14 4.73 -8.78
CA PHE A 264 6.53 5.04 -9.10
C PHE A 264 7.46 3.93 -8.64
N VAL A 265 8.60 3.80 -9.31
CA VAL A 265 9.64 2.81 -8.97
C VAL A 265 10.98 3.53 -8.85
N LYS A 266 11.73 3.21 -7.79
CA LYS A 266 13.14 3.57 -7.67
C LYS A 266 13.96 2.73 -8.65
N PRO A 267 14.75 3.33 -9.57
CA PRO A 267 15.58 2.60 -10.53
C PRO A 267 16.61 1.69 -9.87
#